data_9fbc107d4bcc5660b85a40a9259c921d
#
_entry.id   9fbc107d4bcc5660b85a40a9259c921d
#
_cell.length_a   1.000
_cell.length_b   1.000
_cell.length_c   1.000
_cell.angle_alpha   90.00
_cell.angle_beta   90.00
_cell.angle_gamma   90.00
#
_symmetry.space_group_name_H-M   'P 1'
#
loop_
_entity.id
_entity.type
_entity.pdbx_description
1 polymer ?
#
loop_
_entity_poly.entity_id
_entity_poly.type
_entity_poly.pdbx_seq_one_letter_code
_entity_poly.pdbx_strand_id
1 'polypeptide(L)'
;FQQTYRVVMMRMLLEGRTYDKLPVSRFLYPITTRKWLSMAKVMLLENVFLFLWTFTIIGAFIKPYSYRMVPYIVAENPNIGAREAISLSRRMMKGHKWECFVADLSFLGWWLLNLFTLGLSGIFYSNGYNAAFFVEYYVHVRGLSKDSGLEGSELLSDEYLYSKASAETLHAAYGDVAETVEQLSSNLVPVDKPNGFVGFLSEWLGVRILHARSVTKYEEYREQLHQIDTGREILDGTIYPGRLAPAPMAFRFRESRTVSSDRSYSLVNLVMMFFIFCFVGWVWEVSLAFISEGTFVNRGTLHGPWLPIYGTGGVIILILLKKLRKKPLFEFLAAMVLCGGLEYFSSWYLEKTHGGQR
;
A
#
# COMPACT_ATOMS: atom_id res chain seq x y z
N PHE A 1 12.61 -5.81 -2.78
CA PHE A 1 11.31 -5.30 -2.37
C PHE A 1 11.45 -4.14 -1.36
N GLN A 2 12.21 -4.32 -0.26
CA GLN A 2 12.40 -3.30 0.79
C GLN A 2 12.90 -1.95 0.24
N GLN A 3 13.77 -1.95 -0.75
CA GLN A 3 14.33 -0.73 -1.32
C GLN A 3 13.33 0.08 -2.12
N THR A 4 12.48 -0.58 -2.90
CA THR A 4 11.42 0.09 -3.64
C THR A 4 10.31 0.62 -2.73
N TYR A 5 10.12 0.01 -1.54
CA TYR A 5 9.19 0.50 -0.54
C TYR A 5 9.54 1.92 -0.05
N ARG A 6 10.83 2.25 0.13
CA ARG A 6 11.25 3.62 0.48
C ARG A 6 10.76 4.64 -0.55
N VAL A 7 10.91 4.34 -1.85
CA VAL A 7 10.43 5.22 -2.92
C VAL A 7 8.91 5.40 -2.87
N VAL A 8 8.17 4.31 -2.65
CA VAL A 8 6.70 4.35 -2.52
C VAL A 8 6.27 5.23 -1.35
N MET A 9 6.91 5.08 -0.19
CA MET A 9 6.61 5.90 0.99
C MET A 9 6.89 7.38 0.74
N MET A 10 8.03 7.71 0.12
CA MET A 10 8.33 9.11 -0.23
C MET A 10 7.32 9.67 -1.23
N ARG A 11 6.91 8.87 -2.22
CA ARG A 11 5.86 9.26 -3.17
C ARG A 11 4.54 9.54 -2.48
N MET A 12 4.08 8.66 -1.61
CA MET A 12 2.83 8.83 -0.87
C MET A 12 2.85 10.07 0.03
N LEU A 13 3.96 10.33 0.69
CA LEU A 13 4.12 11.51 1.54
C LEU A 13 4.12 12.80 0.71
N LEU A 14 4.79 12.81 -0.45
CA LEU A 14 4.77 13.95 -1.37
C LEU A 14 3.36 14.21 -1.92
N GLU A 15 2.63 13.18 -2.33
CA GLU A 15 1.24 13.31 -2.77
C GLU A 15 0.33 13.80 -1.64
N GLY A 16 0.47 13.24 -0.42
CA GLY A 16 -0.34 13.60 0.75
C GLY A 16 -0.13 15.03 1.26
N ARG A 17 0.93 15.69 0.83
CA ARG A 17 1.18 17.10 1.10
C ARG A 17 0.22 18.02 0.32
N THR A 18 -0.12 17.64 -0.90
CA THR A 18 -0.85 18.48 -1.86
C THR A 18 -2.30 18.04 -2.02
N TYR A 19 -2.57 16.74 -1.87
CA TYR A 19 -3.87 16.12 -2.14
C TYR A 19 -4.56 15.62 -0.88
N ASP A 20 -5.88 15.79 -0.84
CA ASP A 20 -6.71 15.49 0.33
C ASP A 20 -6.92 13.98 0.51
N LYS A 21 -6.81 13.21 -0.58
CA LYS A 21 -7.01 11.75 -0.57
C LYS A 21 -5.85 11.01 -1.20
N LEU A 22 -5.39 9.95 -0.51
CA LEU A 22 -4.39 9.02 -0.99
C LEU A 22 -5.02 7.64 -1.21
N PRO A 23 -5.22 7.21 -2.47
CA PRO A 23 -5.72 5.88 -2.74
C PRO A 23 -4.74 4.80 -2.27
N VAL A 24 -5.23 3.75 -1.63
CA VAL A 24 -4.41 2.60 -1.17
C VAL A 24 -3.63 1.96 -2.34
N SER A 25 -4.15 2.06 -3.56
CA SER A 25 -3.47 1.60 -4.78
C SER A 25 -2.10 2.26 -5.01
N ARG A 26 -1.78 3.37 -4.33
CA ARG A 26 -0.44 4.00 -4.40
C ARG A 26 0.68 3.11 -3.86
N PHE A 27 0.39 2.16 -2.99
CA PHE A 27 1.37 1.13 -2.60
C PHE A 27 1.88 0.33 -3.80
N LEU A 28 1.07 0.21 -4.85
CA LEU A 28 1.42 -0.47 -6.09
C LEU A 28 2.03 0.48 -7.14
N TYR A 29 2.41 1.70 -6.76
CA TYR A 29 3.00 2.71 -7.65
C TYR A 29 4.09 2.17 -8.58
N PRO A 30 5.10 1.39 -8.13
CA PRO A 30 6.14 0.86 -9.00
C PRO A 30 5.62 -0.12 -10.06
N ILE A 31 4.53 -0.82 -9.75
CA ILE A 31 3.89 -1.82 -10.63
C ILE A 31 2.99 -1.08 -11.63
N THR A 32 2.16 -0.14 -11.16
CA THR A 32 1.22 0.62 -12.00
C THR A 32 1.94 1.50 -13.02
N THR A 33 3.11 2.04 -12.68
CA THR A 33 3.98 2.77 -13.60
C THR A 33 4.85 1.87 -14.47
N ARG A 34 4.87 0.54 -14.24
CA ARG A 34 5.77 -0.44 -14.88
C ARG A 34 7.27 -0.09 -14.72
N LYS A 35 7.64 0.67 -13.70
CA LYS A 35 9.01 1.15 -13.44
C LYS A 35 9.68 0.48 -12.23
N TRP A 36 9.09 -0.59 -11.71
CA TRP A 36 9.63 -1.28 -10.53
C TRP A 36 11.11 -1.64 -10.68
N LEU A 37 11.51 -2.20 -11.84
CA LEU A 37 12.88 -2.61 -12.07
C LEU A 37 13.85 -1.42 -12.16
N SER A 38 13.41 -0.31 -12.77
CA SER A 38 14.19 0.94 -12.84
C SER A 38 14.44 1.51 -11.45
N MET A 39 13.38 1.66 -10.65
CA MET A 39 13.48 2.12 -9.25
C MET A 39 14.38 1.21 -8.41
N ALA A 40 14.21 -0.12 -8.56
CA ALA A 40 15.03 -1.10 -7.84
C ALA A 40 16.52 -0.98 -8.18
N LYS A 41 16.85 -0.78 -9.46
CA LYS A 41 18.25 -0.57 -9.91
C LYS A 41 18.87 0.68 -9.30
N VAL A 42 18.13 1.82 -9.27
CA VAL A 42 18.63 3.07 -8.68
C VAL A 42 18.92 2.87 -7.20
N MET A 43 17.96 2.31 -6.46
CA MET A 43 18.08 2.08 -5.03
C MET A 43 19.17 1.05 -4.69
N LEU A 44 19.33 0.02 -5.52
CA LEU A 44 20.41 -0.96 -5.37
C LEU A 44 21.77 -0.27 -5.54
N LEU A 45 21.94 0.53 -6.60
CA LEU A 45 23.22 1.22 -6.87
C LEU A 45 23.54 2.23 -5.75
N GLU A 46 22.54 2.97 -5.23
CA GLU A 46 22.71 3.83 -4.06
C GLU A 46 23.27 3.04 -2.87
N ASN A 47 22.67 1.89 -2.56
CA ASN A 47 23.11 1.07 -1.43
C ASN A 47 24.52 0.48 -1.64
N VAL A 48 24.84 0.02 -2.86
CA VAL A 48 26.19 -0.45 -3.19
C VAL A 48 27.21 0.67 -2.98
N PHE A 49 26.93 1.90 -3.41
CA PHE A 49 27.83 3.02 -3.16
C PHE A 49 27.93 3.39 -1.70
N LEU A 50 26.82 3.40 -0.96
CA LEU A 50 26.86 3.62 0.50
C LEU A 50 27.69 2.55 1.18
N PHE A 51 27.50 1.28 0.83
CA PHE A 51 28.30 0.17 1.36
C PHE A 51 29.80 0.35 1.06
N LEU A 52 30.16 0.69 -0.19
CA LEU A 52 31.56 0.93 -0.52
C LEU A 52 32.17 2.11 0.26
N TRP A 53 31.37 3.14 0.56
CA TRP A 53 31.83 4.27 1.35
C TRP A 53 32.00 3.94 2.85
N THR A 54 31.41 2.85 3.38
CA THR A 54 31.63 2.42 4.77
C THR A 54 33.06 1.99 5.04
N PHE A 55 33.81 1.58 4.00
CA PHE A 55 35.25 1.27 4.11
C PHE A 55 36.13 2.54 4.30
N THR A 56 35.56 3.73 4.15
CA THR A 56 36.24 4.99 4.41
C THR A 56 35.55 5.72 5.56
N ILE A 57 36.27 6.06 6.62
CA ILE A 57 35.68 6.71 7.82
C ILE A 57 34.90 7.98 7.41
N ILE A 58 35.52 8.89 6.68
CA ILE A 58 34.94 10.16 6.24
C ILE A 58 33.72 9.89 5.32
N GLY A 59 33.85 8.94 4.41
CA GLY A 59 32.76 8.59 3.47
C GLY A 59 31.53 8.02 4.18
N ALA A 60 31.73 7.19 5.20
CA ALA A 60 30.66 6.61 5.98
C ALA A 60 29.75 7.67 6.65
N PHE A 61 30.32 8.80 7.08
CA PHE A 61 29.55 9.89 7.70
C PHE A 61 28.97 10.88 6.68
N ILE A 62 29.70 11.23 5.63
CA ILE A 62 29.28 12.31 4.71
C ILE A 62 28.35 11.81 3.59
N LYS A 63 28.55 10.58 3.10
CA LYS A 63 27.84 10.08 1.92
C LYS A 63 26.35 9.75 2.16
N PRO A 64 25.92 9.28 3.32
CA PRO A 64 24.49 9.14 3.61
C PRO A 64 23.72 10.45 3.41
N TYR A 65 24.28 11.57 3.86
CA TYR A 65 23.69 12.91 3.63
C TYR A 65 23.73 13.32 2.17
N SER A 66 24.78 12.96 1.44
CA SER A 66 24.91 13.28 0.01
C SER A 66 23.90 12.56 -0.87
N TYR A 67 23.47 11.36 -0.47
CA TYR A 67 22.54 10.51 -1.22
C TYR A 67 21.12 10.54 -0.67
N ARG A 68 20.88 11.31 0.40
CA ARG A 68 19.60 11.36 1.12
C ARG A 68 18.39 11.69 0.24
N MET A 69 18.60 12.50 -0.81
CA MET A 69 17.53 12.91 -1.73
C MET A 69 17.22 11.89 -2.82
N VAL A 70 18.02 10.84 -3.00
CA VAL A 70 17.83 9.84 -4.06
C VAL A 70 16.43 9.22 -4.03
N PRO A 71 15.88 8.72 -2.91
CA PRO A 71 14.54 8.14 -2.88
C PRO A 71 13.44 9.12 -3.29
N TYR A 72 13.59 10.40 -2.95
CA TYR A 72 12.63 11.47 -3.30
C TYR A 72 12.70 11.81 -4.80
N ILE A 73 13.91 11.92 -5.36
CA ILE A 73 14.14 12.17 -6.78
C ILE A 73 13.52 11.04 -7.62
N VAL A 74 13.71 9.79 -7.20
CA VAL A 74 13.13 8.61 -7.88
C VAL A 74 11.61 8.56 -7.70
N ALA A 75 11.10 9.01 -6.55
CA ALA A 75 9.66 9.10 -6.31
C ALA A 75 9.00 10.16 -7.20
N GLU A 76 9.69 11.29 -7.46
CA GLU A 76 9.23 12.33 -8.36
C GLU A 76 9.37 11.90 -9.83
N ASN A 77 10.53 11.40 -10.23
CA ASN A 77 10.79 10.94 -11.60
C ASN A 77 11.32 9.50 -11.66
N PRO A 78 10.43 8.50 -11.82
CA PRO A 78 10.83 7.10 -11.88
C PRO A 78 11.53 6.70 -13.21
N ASN A 79 11.63 7.64 -14.16
CA ASN A 79 12.36 7.44 -15.43
C ASN A 79 13.85 7.77 -15.31
N ILE A 80 14.28 8.41 -14.22
CA ILE A 80 15.63 8.88 -14.02
C ILE A 80 16.66 7.73 -13.99
N GLY A 81 17.83 7.95 -14.62
CA GLY A 81 18.94 7.02 -14.57
C GLY A 81 19.60 6.97 -13.19
N ALA A 82 20.15 5.81 -12.81
CA ALA A 82 20.72 5.62 -11.47
C ALA A 82 21.88 6.58 -11.18
N ARG A 83 22.77 6.78 -12.15
CA ARG A 83 23.90 7.71 -12.00
C ARG A 83 23.43 9.17 -11.94
N GLU A 84 22.42 9.51 -12.71
CA GLU A 84 21.83 10.86 -12.74
C GLU A 84 21.15 11.18 -11.41
N ALA A 85 20.32 10.27 -10.85
CA ALA A 85 19.68 10.44 -9.57
C ALA A 85 20.69 10.66 -8.43
N ILE A 86 21.75 9.84 -8.37
CA ILE A 86 22.81 9.96 -7.37
C ILE A 86 23.61 11.26 -7.55
N SER A 87 23.93 11.63 -8.80
CA SER A 87 24.66 12.85 -9.09
C SER A 87 23.84 14.10 -8.74
N LEU A 88 22.55 14.10 -9.10
CA LEU A 88 21.63 15.18 -8.78
C LEU A 88 21.49 15.33 -7.25
N SER A 89 21.27 14.24 -6.51
CA SER A 89 21.21 14.26 -5.03
C SER A 89 22.47 14.87 -4.42
N ARG A 90 23.65 14.52 -4.95
CA ARG A 90 24.94 15.08 -4.47
C ARG A 90 25.03 16.58 -4.70
N ARG A 91 24.58 17.07 -5.86
CA ARG A 91 24.55 18.50 -6.19
C ARG A 91 23.56 19.25 -5.32
N MET A 92 22.35 18.76 -5.18
CA MET A 92 21.32 19.33 -4.32
C MET A 92 21.77 19.45 -2.85
N MET A 93 22.46 18.43 -2.33
CA MET A 93 22.95 18.40 -0.95
C MET A 93 24.28 19.14 -0.75
N LYS A 94 24.82 19.80 -1.75
CA LYS A 94 26.02 20.61 -1.61
C LYS A 94 25.69 21.91 -0.84
N GLY A 95 26.28 22.07 0.33
CA GLY A 95 25.95 23.17 1.28
C GLY A 95 24.94 22.78 2.37
N HIS A 96 24.06 21.82 2.09
CA HIS A 96 22.93 21.45 2.98
C HIS A 96 23.18 20.25 3.89
N LYS A 97 24.37 19.61 3.83
CA LYS A 97 24.66 18.39 4.61
C LYS A 97 24.73 18.65 6.11
N TRP A 98 25.26 19.80 6.51
CA TRP A 98 25.36 20.18 7.91
C TRP A 98 23.99 20.44 8.53
N GLU A 99 23.13 21.16 7.84
CA GLU A 99 21.72 21.38 8.24
C GLU A 99 20.99 20.05 8.43
N CYS A 100 21.19 19.13 7.48
CA CYS A 100 20.58 17.80 7.53
C CYS A 100 21.11 16.96 8.72
N PHE A 101 22.42 17.10 9.06
CA PHE A 101 23.00 16.46 10.24
C PHE A 101 22.42 17.05 11.55
N VAL A 102 22.31 18.37 11.64
CA VAL A 102 21.70 19.03 12.80
C VAL A 102 20.24 18.64 12.96
N ALA A 103 19.52 18.49 11.83
CA ALA A 103 18.14 17.98 11.84
C ALA A 103 18.09 16.56 12.42
N ASP A 104 18.95 15.63 11.95
CA ASP A 104 19.01 14.27 12.50
C ASP A 104 19.34 14.29 14.02
N LEU A 105 20.23 15.18 14.45
CA LEU A 105 20.56 15.32 15.85
C LEU A 105 19.36 15.79 16.70
N SER A 106 18.49 16.62 16.13
CA SER A 106 17.26 17.06 16.80
C SER A 106 16.27 15.89 17.02
N PHE A 107 16.35 14.84 16.21
CA PHE A 107 15.55 13.62 16.37
C PHE A 107 16.11 12.62 17.38
N LEU A 108 17.28 12.88 17.99
CA LEU A 108 17.90 11.98 18.97
C LEU A 108 16.98 11.70 20.16
N GLY A 109 16.26 12.72 20.64
CA GLY A 109 15.28 12.57 21.73
C GLY A 109 14.15 11.59 21.38
N TRP A 110 13.65 11.65 20.16
CA TRP A 110 12.65 10.71 19.65
C TRP A 110 13.18 9.29 19.51
N TRP A 111 14.45 9.16 19.12
CA TRP A 111 15.12 7.86 19.06
C TRP A 111 15.28 7.24 20.45
N LEU A 112 15.67 8.02 21.46
CA LEU A 112 15.73 7.57 22.85
C LEU A 112 14.33 7.16 23.35
N LEU A 113 13.29 7.98 23.08
CA LEU A 113 11.92 7.63 23.44
C LEU A 113 11.47 6.31 22.79
N ASN A 114 11.89 6.08 21.55
CA ASN A 114 11.60 4.83 20.84
C ASN A 114 12.22 3.62 21.53
N LEU A 115 13.44 3.75 22.02
CA LEU A 115 14.12 2.72 22.81
C LEU A 115 13.37 2.43 24.13
N PHE A 116 12.97 3.44 24.87
CA PHE A 116 12.23 3.29 26.13
C PHE A 116 10.82 2.71 25.95
N THR A 117 10.19 2.98 24.83
CA THR A 117 8.84 2.48 24.50
C THR A 117 8.85 1.14 23.75
N LEU A 118 10.01 0.45 23.67
CA LEU A 118 10.17 -0.81 22.93
C LEU A 118 9.70 -0.71 21.47
N GLY A 119 9.90 0.44 20.82
CA GLY A 119 9.53 0.68 19.43
C GLY A 119 8.12 1.26 19.22
N LEU A 120 7.28 1.33 20.24
CA LEU A 120 5.90 1.81 20.08
C LEU A 120 5.85 3.28 19.63
N SER A 121 6.67 4.16 20.17
CA SER A 121 6.72 5.55 19.71
C SER A 121 7.12 5.67 18.24
N GLY A 122 7.99 4.77 17.75
CA GLY A 122 8.38 4.69 16.36
C GLY A 122 7.21 4.34 15.45
N ILE A 123 6.44 3.32 15.82
CA ILE A 123 5.31 2.84 15.04
C ILE A 123 4.20 3.90 14.94
N PHE A 124 3.85 4.54 16.05
CA PHE A 124 2.68 5.41 16.10
C PHE A 124 2.97 6.88 15.81
N TYR A 125 4.19 7.35 16.01
CA TYR A 125 4.46 8.78 15.91
C TYR A 125 5.82 9.14 15.30
N SER A 126 6.94 8.75 15.92
CA SER A 126 8.23 9.37 15.62
C SER A 126 8.75 9.08 14.20
N ASN A 127 8.49 7.89 13.64
CA ASN A 127 8.87 7.58 12.26
C ASN A 127 8.06 8.39 11.25
N GLY A 128 6.76 8.56 11.49
CA GLY A 128 5.90 9.39 10.63
C GLY A 128 6.30 10.86 10.68
N TYR A 129 6.57 11.39 11.88
CA TYR A 129 7.01 12.76 12.08
C TYR A 129 8.37 13.03 11.41
N ASN A 130 9.34 12.13 11.58
CA ASN A 130 10.64 12.24 10.92
C ASN A 130 10.49 12.21 9.39
N ALA A 131 9.69 11.29 8.86
CA ALA A 131 9.45 11.18 7.43
C ALA A 131 8.79 12.44 6.85
N ALA A 132 7.80 13.00 7.54
CA ALA A 132 7.14 14.26 7.15
C ALA A 132 8.12 15.45 7.15
N PHE A 133 8.96 15.55 8.18
CA PHE A 133 9.99 16.60 8.24
C PHE A 133 10.93 16.54 7.03
N PHE A 134 11.44 15.35 6.68
CA PHE A 134 12.37 15.22 5.56
C PHE A 134 11.69 15.34 4.18
N VAL A 135 10.39 15.15 4.08
CA VAL A 135 9.62 15.52 2.88
C VAL A 135 9.61 17.03 2.69
N GLU A 136 9.31 17.81 3.74
CA GLU A 136 9.36 19.28 3.67
C GLU A 136 10.78 19.79 3.39
N TYR A 137 11.79 19.16 4.00
CA TYR A 137 13.17 19.47 3.72
C TYR A 137 13.55 19.21 2.26
N TYR A 138 13.09 18.08 1.67
CA TYR A 138 13.29 17.81 0.26
C TYR A 138 12.61 18.87 -0.63
N VAL A 139 11.36 19.24 -0.31
CA VAL A 139 10.64 20.27 -1.07
C VAL A 139 11.38 21.61 -1.04
N HIS A 140 11.91 21.99 0.12
CA HIS A 140 12.72 23.20 0.26
C HIS A 140 14.01 23.16 -0.59
N VAL A 141 14.79 22.10 -0.46
CA VAL A 141 16.06 21.94 -1.24
C VAL A 141 15.78 21.83 -2.73
N ARG A 142 14.67 21.17 -3.12
CA ARG A 142 14.20 21.11 -4.52
C ARG A 142 13.90 22.51 -5.08
N GLY A 143 13.15 23.31 -4.31
CA GLY A 143 12.87 24.70 -4.70
C GLY A 143 14.15 25.50 -4.95
N LEU A 144 15.04 25.52 -3.97
CA LEU A 144 16.35 26.19 -4.11
C LEU A 144 17.16 25.69 -5.33
N SER A 145 17.10 24.40 -5.63
CA SER A 145 17.81 23.80 -6.76
C SER A 145 17.20 24.24 -8.09
N LYS A 146 15.89 24.38 -8.20
CA LYS A 146 15.20 24.90 -9.38
C LYS A 146 15.46 26.39 -9.58
N ASP A 147 15.32 27.17 -8.51
CA ASP A 147 15.48 28.63 -8.53
C ASP A 147 16.93 29.03 -8.90
N SER A 148 17.92 28.24 -8.49
CA SER A 148 19.31 28.46 -8.84
C SER A 148 19.72 27.91 -10.21
N GLY A 149 18.81 27.26 -10.94
CA GLY A 149 19.12 26.62 -12.22
C GLY A 149 20.16 25.51 -12.11
N LEU A 150 20.14 24.76 -11.00
CA LEU A 150 21.10 23.67 -10.76
C LEU A 150 21.05 22.65 -11.90
N GLU A 151 22.22 22.29 -12.44
CA GLU A 151 22.34 21.28 -13.49
C GLU A 151 21.67 19.96 -13.08
N GLY A 152 20.70 19.48 -13.87
CA GLY A 152 19.87 18.30 -13.62
C GLY A 152 18.56 18.60 -12.88
N SER A 153 18.31 19.86 -12.47
CA SER A 153 17.02 20.21 -11.82
C SER A 153 15.83 20.09 -12.80
N GLU A 154 16.07 20.13 -14.10
CA GLU A 154 15.10 19.88 -15.15
C GLU A 154 14.53 18.44 -15.11
N LEU A 155 15.27 17.49 -14.54
CA LEU A 155 14.81 16.11 -14.34
C LEU A 155 13.73 16.00 -13.24
N LEU A 156 13.61 17.04 -12.39
CA LEU A 156 12.54 17.16 -11.38
C LEU A 156 11.29 17.78 -12.01
N SER A 157 10.60 16.99 -12.84
CA SER A 157 9.57 17.49 -13.75
C SER A 157 8.13 17.29 -13.29
N ASP A 158 7.91 16.64 -12.13
CA ASP A 158 6.57 16.40 -11.61
C ASP A 158 6.06 17.60 -10.80
N GLU A 159 5.51 18.58 -11.48
CA GLU A 159 5.00 19.79 -10.83
C GLU A 159 3.68 19.57 -10.09
N TYR A 160 2.93 18.55 -10.52
CA TYR A 160 1.65 18.20 -9.88
C TYR A 160 1.80 17.58 -8.50
N LEU A 161 3.00 17.22 -8.06
CA LEU A 161 3.28 16.88 -6.66
C LEU A 161 3.23 18.10 -5.73
N TYR A 162 3.37 19.31 -6.27
CA TYR A 162 3.53 20.54 -5.49
C TYR A 162 2.40 21.55 -5.71
N SER A 163 1.67 21.40 -6.81
CA SER A 163 0.52 22.24 -7.15
C SER A 163 -0.60 21.41 -7.76
N LYS A 164 -1.84 21.71 -7.42
CA LYS A 164 -2.99 21.05 -8.03
C LYS A 164 -3.12 21.46 -9.50
N ALA A 165 -3.46 20.51 -10.36
CA ALA A 165 -3.75 20.78 -11.76
C ALA A 165 -5.04 21.61 -11.89
N SER A 166 -5.12 22.48 -12.91
CA SER A 166 -6.34 23.23 -13.18
C SER A 166 -7.48 22.29 -13.63
N ALA A 167 -8.72 22.69 -13.38
CA ALA A 167 -9.90 21.93 -13.82
C ALA A 167 -9.86 21.64 -15.33
N GLU A 168 -9.45 22.62 -16.14
CA GLU A 168 -9.31 22.47 -17.59
C GLU A 168 -8.29 21.38 -17.96
N THR A 169 -7.13 21.38 -17.30
CA THR A 169 -6.09 20.36 -17.51
C THR A 169 -6.58 18.97 -17.13
N LEU A 170 -7.31 18.86 -16.01
CA LEU A 170 -7.90 17.61 -15.56
C LEU A 170 -8.94 17.10 -16.55
N HIS A 171 -9.86 17.96 -16.99
CA HIS A 171 -10.86 17.59 -17.99
C HIS A 171 -10.24 17.18 -19.33
N ALA A 172 -9.17 17.85 -19.76
CA ALA A 172 -8.45 17.48 -20.98
C ALA A 172 -7.78 16.11 -20.85
N ALA A 173 -7.16 15.82 -19.69
CA ALA A 173 -6.45 14.54 -19.46
C ALA A 173 -7.40 13.37 -19.14
N TYR A 174 -8.58 13.63 -18.61
CA TYR A 174 -9.55 12.64 -18.12
C TYR A 174 -10.95 12.78 -18.76
N GLY A 175 -11.03 13.21 -20.01
CA GLY A 175 -12.30 13.36 -20.75
C GLY A 175 -13.13 12.07 -20.80
N ASP A 176 -12.47 10.91 -20.96
CA ASP A 176 -13.12 9.60 -20.91
C ASP A 176 -13.73 9.26 -19.53
N VAL A 177 -13.12 9.76 -18.46
CA VAL A 177 -13.66 9.63 -17.09
C VAL A 177 -14.88 10.53 -16.93
N ALA A 178 -14.81 11.77 -17.42
CA ALA A 178 -15.93 12.71 -17.37
C ALA A 178 -17.16 12.15 -18.12
N GLU A 179 -16.99 11.65 -19.33
CA GLU A 179 -18.05 10.99 -20.09
C GLU A 179 -18.64 9.79 -19.38
N THR A 180 -17.78 8.95 -18.79
CA THR A 180 -18.22 7.76 -18.04
C THR A 180 -19.02 8.15 -16.79
N VAL A 181 -18.59 9.15 -16.05
CA VAL A 181 -19.27 9.68 -14.86
C VAL A 181 -20.65 10.23 -15.25
N GLU A 182 -20.73 10.97 -16.34
CA GLU A 182 -21.99 11.52 -16.85
C GLU A 182 -22.96 10.42 -17.26
N GLN A 183 -22.48 9.43 -18.05
CA GLN A 183 -23.28 8.27 -18.46
C GLN A 183 -23.78 7.43 -17.28
N LEU A 184 -22.92 7.17 -16.30
CA LEU A 184 -23.31 6.42 -15.10
C LEU A 184 -24.30 7.24 -14.24
N SER A 185 -24.09 8.54 -14.11
CA SER A 185 -24.97 9.41 -13.33
C SER A 185 -26.36 9.54 -13.95
N SER A 186 -26.46 9.63 -15.29
CA SER A 186 -27.74 9.74 -16.00
C SER A 186 -28.53 8.43 -15.98
N ASN A 187 -27.86 7.29 -15.96
CA ASN A 187 -28.49 5.95 -15.97
C ASN A 187 -28.65 5.34 -14.57
N LEU A 188 -28.27 6.07 -13.51
CA LEU A 188 -28.30 5.55 -12.15
C LEU A 188 -29.73 5.47 -11.63
N VAL A 189 -30.21 4.24 -11.44
CA VAL A 189 -31.52 3.98 -10.81
C VAL A 189 -31.30 3.65 -9.36
N PRO A 190 -31.89 4.42 -8.41
CA PRO A 190 -31.79 4.13 -6.99
C PRO A 190 -32.37 2.73 -6.69
N VAL A 191 -31.62 1.94 -5.92
CA VAL A 191 -32.01 0.60 -5.50
C VAL A 191 -32.06 0.56 -3.99
N ASP A 192 -33.21 0.15 -3.44
CA ASP A 192 -33.35 0.03 -2.00
C ASP A 192 -32.49 -1.07 -1.41
N LYS A 193 -32.05 -0.83 -0.17
CA LYS A 193 -31.26 -1.78 0.58
C LYS A 193 -32.06 -3.08 0.83
N PRO A 194 -31.45 -4.26 0.59
CA PRO A 194 -32.13 -5.53 0.85
C PRO A 194 -32.53 -5.65 2.33
N ASN A 195 -33.79 -5.95 2.57
CA ASN A 195 -34.36 -6.11 3.92
C ASN A 195 -34.45 -7.58 4.34
N GLY A 196 -34.77 -7.83 5.62
CA GLY A 196 -34.98 -9.15 6.19
C GLY A 196 -33.70 -9.96 6.38
N PHE A 197 -33.83 -11.28 6.48
CA PHE A 197 -32.73 -12.19 6.77
C PHE A 197 -31.62 -12.18 5.70
N VAL A 198 -32.01 -12.08 4.43
CA VAL A 198 -31.07 -12.00 3.30
C VAL A 198 -30.24 -10.71 3.38
N GLY A 199 -30.88 -9.59 3.72
CA GLY A 199 -30.21 -8.32 3.94
C GLY A 199 -29.22 -8.39 5.12
N PHE A 200 -29.64 -8.99 6.23
CA PHE A 200 -28.77 -9.23 7.38
C PHE A 200 -27.54 -10.06 7.02
N LEU A 201 -27.72 -11.20 6.36
CA LEU A 201 -26.59 -12.06 5.97
C LEU A 201 -25.63 -11.36 5.02
N SER A 202 -26.13 -10.61 4.03
CA SER A 202 -25.29 -9.89 3.08
C SER A 202 -24.55 -8.73 3.73
N GLU A 203 -25.19 -7.99 4.63
CA GLU A 203 -24.60 -6.80 5.24
C GLU A 203 -23.64 -7.13 6.39
N TRP A 204 -24.02 -8.05 7.28
CA TRP A 204 -23.24 -8.37 8.46
C TRP A 204 -22.19 -9.45 8.23
N LEU A 205 -22.57 -10.51 7.55
CA LEU A 205 -21.70 -11.68 7.34
C LEU A 205 -21.05 -11.70 5.95
N GLY A 206 -21.51 -10.86 5.03
CA GLY A 206 -20.95 -10.85 3.65
C GLY A 206 -21.26 -12.13 2.89
N VAL A 207 -22.31 -12.85 3.27
CA VAL A 207 -22.70 -14.10 2.63
C VAL A 207 -23.93 -13.86 1.77
N ARG A 208 -23.87 -14.30 0.51
CA ARG A 208 -24.98 -14.31 -0.43
C ARG A 208 -25.46 -15.73 -0.61
N ILE A 209 -26.64 -16.03 -0.06
CA ILE A 209 -27.27 -17.34 -0.21
C ILE A 209 -28.14 -17.30 -1.45
N LEU A 210 -28.00 -18.31 -2.32
CA LEU A 210 -28.81 -18.53 -3.53
C LEU A 210 -29.10 -17.21 -4.28
N HIS A 211 -29.43 -17.23 -5.50
CA HIS A 211 -29.64 -16.10 -6.42
C HIS A 211 -30.44 -14.90 -5.84
N ALA A 212 -30.00 -14.31 -4.73
CA ALA A 212 -30.61 -13.13 -4.12
C ALA A 212 -30.43 -11.92 -5.07
N ARG A 213 -31.29 -11.83 -6.10
CA ARG A 213 -31.25 -10.77 -7.13
C ARG A 213 -31.28 -9.36 -6.53
N SER A 214 -31.98 -9.19 -5.40
CA SER A 214 -32.01 -7.91 -4.68
C SER A 214 -30.64 -7.49 -4.15
N VAL A 215 -29.87 -8.41 -3.58
CA VAL A 215 -28.52 -8.14 -3.08
C VAL A 215 -27.59 -7.81 -4.24
N THR A 216 -27.66 -8.57 -5.34
CA THR A 216 -26.81 -8.32 -6.52
C THR A 216 -27.10 -6.95 -7.12
N LYS A 217 -28.37 -6.58 -7.31
CA LYS A 217 -28.74 -5.26 -7.85
C LYS A 217 -28.28 -4.12 -6.92
N TYR A 218 -28.38 -4.29 -5.62
CA TYR A 218 -27.93 -3.30 -4.65
C TYR A 218 -26.40 -3.18 -4.63
N GLU A 219 -25.67 -4.29 -4.76
CA GLU A 219 -24.20 -4.28 -4.89
C GLU A 219 -23.76 -3.59 -6.19
N GLU A 220 -24.42 -3.85 -7.32
CA GLU A 220 -24.17 -3.20 -8.60
C GLU A 220 -24.43 -1.69 -8.51
N TYR A 221 -25.55 -1.28 -7.90
CA TYR A 221 -25.86 0.13 -7.64
C TYR A 221 -24.79 0.81 -6.81
N ARG A 222 -24.33 0.16 -5.72
CA ARG A 222 -23.25 0.70 -4.88
C ARG A 222 -21.90 0.78 -5.60
N GLU A 223 -21.63 -0.18 -6.48
CA GLU A 223 -20.41 -0.17 -7.29
C GLU A 223 -20.43 1.00 -8.29
N GLN A 224 -21.59 1.26 -8.92
CA GLN A 224 -21.78 2.43 -9.79
C GLN A 224 -21.60 3.74 -9.04
N LEU A 225 -22.20 3.89 -7.86
CA LEU A 225 -21.99 5.06 -7.00
C LEU A 225 -20.52 5.27 -6.66
N HIS A 226 -19.82 4.22 -6.28
CA HIS A 226 -18.40 4.31 -5.96
C HIS A 226 -17.54 4.68 -7.18
N GLN A 227 -17.90 4.22 -8.38
CA GLN A 227 -17.25 4.63 -9.62
C GLN A 227 -17.49 6.11 -9.92
N ILE A 228 -18.72 6.59 -9.76
CA ILE A 228 -19.07 8.02 -9.93
C ILE A 228 -18.27 8.87 -8.94
N ASP A 229 -18.25 8.49 -7.66
CA ASP A 229 -17.53 9.23 -6.62
C ASP A 229 -16.02 9.26 -6.91
N THR A 230 -15.44 8.13 -7.28
CA THR A 230 -14.01 8.05 -7.65
C THR A 230 -13.71 8.89 -8.90
N GLY A 231 -14.58 8.88 -9.89
CA GLY A 231 -14.44 9.72 -11.08
C GLY A 231 -14.50 11.20 -10.75
N ARG A 232 -15.44 11.62 -9.91
CA ARG A 232 -15.53 13.00 -9.41
C ARG A 232 -14.28 13.42 -8.64
N GLU A 233 -13.79 12.58 -7.73
CA GLU A 233 -12.56 12.84 -6.97
C GLU A 233 -11.35 13.11 -7.89
N ILE A 234 -11.27 12.42 -9.03
CA ILE A 234 -10.22 12.65 -10.03
C ILE A 234 -10.42 14.00 -10.73
N LEU A 235 -11.66 14.28 -11.16
CA LEU A 235 -11.99 15.52 -11.89
C LEU A 235 -11.92 16.77 -11.01
N ASP A 236 -12.26 16.65 -9.73
CA ASP A 236 -12.18 17.73 -8.74
C ASP A 236 -10.75 17.97 -8.22
N GLY A 237 -9.77 17.14 -8.65
CA GLY A 237 -8.38 17.27 -8.23
C GLY A 237 -8.16 17.00 -6.73
N THR A 238 -8.99 16.15 -6.11
CA THR A 238 -8.80 15.72 -4.71
C THR A 238 -7.76 14.60 -4.60
N ILE A 239 -7.48 13.93 -5.72
CA ILE A 239 -6.50 12.86 -5.87
C ILE A 239 -5.43 13.29 -6.88
N TYR A 240 -4.17 12.88 -6.66
CA TYR A 240 -3.08 13.14 -7.60
C TYR A 240 -3.39 12.61 -9.02
N PRO A 241 -3.23 13.44 -10.07
CA PRO A 241 -3.57 13.10 -11.46
C PRO A 241 -2.50 12.20 -12.09
N GLY A 242 -2.58 10.89 -11.87
CA GLY A 242 -1.57 9.92 -12.31
C GLY A 242 -1.29 9.87 -13.81
N ARG A 243 -2.21 10.35 -14.67
CA ARG A 243 -1.98 10.45 -16.12
C ARG A 243 -1.04 11.60 -16.51
N LEU A 244 -0.97 12.64 -15.67
CA LEU A 244 -0.12 13.80 -15.88
C LEU A 244 1.29 13.61 -15.27
N ALA A 245 1.54 12.48 -14.61
CA ALA A 245 2.84 12.15 -14.05
C ALA A 245 3.91 11.99 -15.13
N PRO A 246 5.21 12.25 -14.83
CA PRO A 246 6.35 11.98 -15.73
C PRO A 246 6.42 10.52 -16.19
N ALA A 247 5.97 9.59 -15.35
CA ALA A 247 5.66 8.21 -15.71
C ALA A 247 4.16 7.97 -15.52
N PRO A 248 3.35 8.10 -16.58
CA PRO A 248 1.91 7.95 -16.48
C PRO A 248 1.53 6.61 -15.87
N MET A 249 0.64 6.64 -14.91
CA MET A 249 0.10 5.43 -14.31
C MET A 249 -0.88 4.78 -15.29
N ALA A 250 -0.70 3.47 -15.54
CA ALA A 250 -1.62 2.71 -16.37
C ALA A 250 -2.94 2.50 -15.61
N PHE A 251 -3.80 3.52 -15.66
CA PHE A 251 -5.13 3.48 -15.05
C PHE A 251 -6.17 3.54 -16.17
N ARG A 252 -6.92 2.44 -16.35
CA ARG A 252 -8.10 2.40 -17.19
C ARG A 252 -9.34 2.44 -16.32
N PHE A 253 -9.98 3.59 -16.24
CA PHE A 253 -11.18 3.80 -15.41
C PHE A 253 -12.31 2.82 -15.74
N ARG A 254 -12.50 2.51 -17.02
CA ARG A 254 -13.57 1.62 -17.52
C ARG A 254 -13.37 0.14 -17.16
N GLU A 255 -12.11 -0.30 -16.95
CA GLU A 255 -11.79 -1.70 -16.60
C GLU A 255 -11.60 -1.90 -15.09
N SER A 256 -11.53 -0.83 -14.34
CA SER A 256 -11.48 -0.88 -12.89
C SER A 256 -12.85 -1.27 -12.35
N ARG A 257 -13.19 -2.55 -12.45
CA ARG A 257 -14.11 -3.14 -11.47
C ARG A 257 -13.40 -3.00 -10.13
N THR A 258 -13.65 -1.89 -9.48
CA THR A 258 -13.19 -1.70 -8.10
C THR A 258 -13.80 -2.82 -7.30
N VAL A 259 -13.00 -3.80 -6.94
CA VAL A 259 -13.43 -4.87 -6.04
C VAL A 259 -13.76 -4.19 -4.72
N SER A 260 -15.02 -3.82 -4.54
CA SER A 260 -15.47 -3.19 -3.32
C SER A 260 -15.18 -4.14 -2.16
N SER A 261 -14.52 -3.64 -1.12
CA SER A 261 -14.28 -4.38 0.12
C SER A 261 -15.60 -4.86 0.78
N ASP A 262 -16.71 -4.23 0.44
CA ASP A 262 -18.05 -4.51 0.97
C ASP A 262 -18.81 -5.62 0.22
N ARG A 263 -18.22 -6.21 -0.82
CA ARG A 263 -18.89 -7.25 -1.61
C ARG A 263 -19.19 -8.50 -0.80
N SER A 264 -20.39 -9.08 -1.04
CA SER A 264 -20.78 -10.36 -0.46
C SER A 264 -20.26 -11.53 -1.28
N TYR A 265 -19.86 -12.59 -0.63
CA TYR A 265 -19.39 -13.83 -1.26
C TYR A 265 -20.53 -14.82 -1.42
N SER A 266 -20.63 -15.47 -2.58
CA SER A 266 -21.53 -16.62 -2.75
C SER A 266 -20.98 -17.83 -1.97
N LEU A 267 -21.84 -18.79 -1.63
CA LEU A 267 -21.40 -20.02 -1.00
C LEU A 267 -20.32 -20.75 -1.81
N VAL A 268 -20.47 -20.77 -3.12
CA VAL A 268 -19.47 -21.38 -4.02
C VAL A 268 -18.12 -20.67 -3.90
N ASN A 269 -18.13 -19.32 -3.87
CA ASN A 269 -16.88 -18.56 -3.69
C ASN A 269 -16.23 -18.81 -2.32
N LEU A 270 -17.03 -18.95 -1.26
CA LEU A 270 -16.51 -19.28 0.08
C LEU A 270 -15.89 -20.69 0.12
N VAL A 271 -16.50 -21.66 -0.54
CA VAL A 271 -15.92 -23.00 -0.67
C VAL A 271 -14.62 -22.97 -1.49
N MET A 272 -14.58 -22.22 -2.59
CA MET A 272 -13.34 -22.05 -3.34
C MET A 272 -12.24 -21.36 -2.51
N MET A 273 -12.59 -20.30 -1.78
CA MET A 273 -11.66 -19.60 -0.88
C MET A 273 -11.15 -20.53 0.24
N PHE A 274 -12.01 -21.38 0.78
CA PHE A 274 -11.60 -22.40 1.76
C PHE A 274 -10.46 -23.26 1.21
N PHE A 275 -10.60 -23.84 0.00
CA PHE A 275 -9.56 -24.65 -0.60
C PHE A 275 -8.30 -23.84 -0.96
N ILE A 276 -8.45 -22.61 -1.44
CA ILE A 276 -7.31 -21.72 -1.70
C ILE A 276 -6.52 -21.47 -0.40
N PHE A 277 -7.20 -21.14 0.69
CA PHE A 277 -6.52 -20.91 1.98
C PHE A 277 -5.89 -22.19 2.55
N CYS A 278 -6.55 -23.35 2.38
CA CYS A 278 -5.96 -24.63 2.73
C CYS A 278 -4.63 -24.88 2.01
N PHE A 279 -4.60 -24.60 0.71
CA PHE A 279 -3.40 -24.77 -0.12
C PHE A 279 -2.30 -23.77 0.24
N VAL A 280 -2.66 -22.48 0.38
CA VAL A 280 -1.71 -21.43 0.78
C VAL A 280 -1.11 -21.74 2.16
N GLY A 281 -1.92 -22.18 3.11
CA GLY A 281 -1.45 -22.60 4.42
C GLY A 281 -0.50 -23.80 4.34
N TRP A 282 -0.80 -24.77 3.50
CA TRP A 282 0.08 -25.89 3.27
C TRP A 282 1.44 -25.47 2.67
N VAL A 283 1.44 -24.61 1.64
CA VAL A 283 2.67 -24.05 1.06
C VAL A 283 3.49 -23.34 2.13
N TRP A 284 2.84 -22.56 2.99
CA TRP A 284 3.48 -21.83 4.07
C TRP A 284 4.17 -22.78 5.07
N GLU A 285 3.44 -23.77 5.60
CA GLU A 285 3.95 -24.72 6.57
C GLU A 285 5.10 -25.57 6.01
N VAL A 286 4.97 -26.07 4.78
CA VAL A 286 6.02 -26.83 4.11
C VAL A 286 7.26 -25.98 3.88
N SER A 287 7.08 -24.71 3.49
CA SER A 287 8.20 -23.78 3.30
C SER A 287 8.93 -23.48 4.61
N LEU A 288 8.20 -23.28 5.70
CA LEU A 288 8.81 -23.10 7.03
C LEU A 288 9.56 -24.34 7.49
N ALA A 289 8.97 -25.54 7.34
CA ALA A 289 9.61 -26.80 7.67
C ALA A 289 10.89 -27.00 6.84
N PHE A 290 10.86 -26.71 5.55
CA PHE A 290 12.02 -26.79 4.68
C PHE A 290 13.15 -25.86 5.11
N ILE A 291 12.82 -24.62 5.52
CA ILE A 291 13.81 -23.64 5.99
C ILE A 291 14.40 -24.07 7.34
N SER A 292 13.58 -24.62 8.25
CA SER A 292 14.01 -24.97 9.61
C SER A 292 14.69 -26.32 9.71
N GLU A 293 14.24 -27.33 8.94
CA GLU A 293 14.67 -28.73 9.04
C GLU A 293 15.53 -29.17 7.84
N GLY A 294 15.61 -28.37 6.77
CA GLY A 294 16.37 -28.68 5.55
C GLY A 294 15.79 -29.84 4.72
N THR A 295 14.64 -30.37 5.12
CA THR A 295 13.99 -31.51 4.45
C THR A 295 12.54 -31.19 4.09
N PHE A 296 12.06 -31.79 3.00
CA PHE A 296 10.65 -31.67 2.62
C PHE A 296 9.78 -32.55 3.50
N VAL A 297 8.95 -31.92 4.35
CA VAL A 297 7.98 -32.63 5.18
C VAL A 297 6.58 -32.25 4.73
N ASN A 298 5.83 -33.23 4.24
CA ASN A 298 4.40 -32.96 3.90
C ASN A 298 3.60 -32.85 5.19
N ARG A 299 3.17 -31.62 5.51
CA ARG A 299 2.34 -31.34 6.70
C ARG A 299 0.84 -31.33 6.39
N GLY A 300 0.42 -31.80 5.22
CA GLY A 300 -1.00 -31.89 4.87
C GLY A 300 -1.76 -32.94 5.69
N THR A 301 -2.93 -32.58 6.19
CA THR A 301 -3.78 -33.45 7.04
C THR A 301 -4.69 -34.37 6.22
N LEU A 302 -5.07 -33.99 5.02
CA LEU A 302 -5.86 -34.80 4.07
C LEU A 302 -4.90 -35.24 2.98
N HIS A 303 -4.95 -36.46 2.49
CA HIS A 303 -4.06 -37.08 1.49
C HIS A 303 -3.63 -36.18 0.30
N GLY A 304 -3.36 -34.89 0.56
CA GLY A 304 -3.00 -33.85 -0.42
C GLY A 304 -2.46 -32.59 0.24
N PRO A 305 -2.20 -31.54 -0.56
CA PRO A 305 -1.64 -30.27 -0.09
C PRO A 305 -2.73 -29.38 0.56
N TRP A 306 -3.35 -29.89 1.62
CA TRP A 306 -4.48 -29.22 2.26
C TRP A 306 -4.30 -29.11 3.76
N LEU A 307 -4.48 -27.91 4.31
CA LEU A 307 -4.56 -27.65 5.75
C LEU A 307 -5.91 -26.98 6.08
N PRO A 308 -6.92 -27.78 6.50
CA PRO A 308 -8.28 -27.26 6.76
C PRO A 308 -8.35 -26.16 7.80
N ILE A 309 -7.40 -26.10 8.75
CA ILE A 309 -7.35 -25.05 9.76
C ILE A 309 -7.19 -23.66 9.14
N TYR A 310 -6.33 -23.52 8.10
CA TYR A 310 -6.15 -22.26 7.37
C TYR A 310 -7.38 -21.94 6.53
N GLY A 311 -7.99 -22.93 5.90
CA GLY A 311 -9.24 -22.76 5.16
C GLY A 311 -10.38 -22.28 6.03
N THR A 312 -10.56 -22.92 7.16
CA THR A 312 -11.62 -22.56 8.14
C THR A 312 -11.36 -21.17 8.72
N GLY A 313 -10.15 -20.89 9.20
CA GLY A 313 -9.77 -19.58 9.74
C GLY A 313 -9.97 -18.45 8.72
N GLY A 314 -9.51 -18.64 7.48
CA GLY A 314 -9.68 -17.67 6.41
C GLY A 314 -11.14 -17.38 6.08
N VAL A 315 -12.00 -18.40 5.97
CA VAL A 315 -13.43 -18.24 5.72
C VAL A 315 -14.14 -17.57 6.91
N ILE A 316 -13.80 -17.92 8.15
CA ILE A 316 -14.35 -17.27 9.35
C ILE A 316 -14.00 -15.79 9.37
N ILE A 317 -12.75 -15.41 9.08
CA ILE A 317 -12.32 -14.02 8.95
C ILE A 317 -13.16 -13.28 7.90
N LEU A 318 -13.31 -13.87 6.70
CA LEU A 318 -14.10 -13.28 5.62
C LEU A 318 -15.57 -13.04 6.01
N ILE A 319 -16.15 -13.91 6.84
CA ILE A 319 -17.55 -13.82 7.27
C ILE A 319 -17.70 -12.86 8.45
N LEU A 320 -16.96 -13.07 9.53
CA LEU A 320 -17.19 -12.36 10.79
C LEU A 320 -16.61 -10.93 10.77
N LEU A 321 -15.49 -10.71 10.07
CA LEU A 321 -14.81 -9.41 10.08
C LEU A 321 -15.22 -8.50 8.89
N LYS A 322 -16.28 -8.80 8.17
CA LYS A 322 -16.76 -8.00 7.04
C LYS A 322 -16.82 -6.51 7.34
N LYS A 323 -17.40 -6.12 8.49
CA LYS A 323 -17.55 -4.71 8.87
C LYS A 323 -16.22 -3.99 9.13
N LEU A 324 -15.17 -4.74 9.45
CA LEU A 324 -13.85 -4.20 9.72
C LEU A 324 -12.99 -4.05 8.45
N ARG A 325 -13.39 -4.64 7.31
CA ARG A 325 -12.63 -4.59 6.05
C ARG A 325 -12.26 -3.17 5.57
N LYS A 326 -13.08 -2.16 5.94
CA LYS A 326 -12.78 -0.75 5.65
C LYS A 326 -11.68 -0.16 6.54
N LYS A 327 -11.31 -0.87 7.63
CA LYS A 327 -10.35 -0.44 8.64
C LYS A 327 -9.29 -1.54 8.82
N PRO A 328 -8.30 -1.64 7.91
CA PRO A 328 -7.40 -2.80 7.84
C PRO A 328 -6.62 -3.07 9.13
N LEU A 329 -6.26 -2.03 9.90
CA LEU A 329 -5.60 -2.21 11.19
C LEU A 329 -6.53 -2.92 12.21
N PHE A 330 -7.79 -2.49 12.30
CA PHE A 330 -8.75 -3.11 13.20
C PHE A 330 -9.13 -4.52 12.75
N GLU A 331 -9.22 -4.76 11.44
CA GLU A 331 -9.44 -6.09 10.87
C GLU A 331 -8.28 -7.02 11.25
N PHE A 332 -7.04 -6.56 11.11
CA PHE A 332 -5.84 -7.32 11.46
C PHE A 332 -5.83 -7.68 12.96
N LEU A 333 -6.05 -6.71 13.85
CA LEU A 333 -6.08 -6.95 15.29
C LEU A 333 -7.20 -7.92 15.68
N ALA A 334 -8.39 -7.74 15.10
CA ALA A 334 -9.53 -8.63 15.36
C ALA A 334 -9.26 -10.05 14.80
N ALA A 335 -8.60 -10.17 13.64
CA ALA A 335 -8.19 -11.45 13.07
C ALA A 335 -7.17 -12.17 13.97
N MET A 336 -6.19 -11.45 14.54
CA MET A 336 -5.24 -12.04 15.50
C MET A 336 -5.94 -12.61 16.73
N VAL A 337 -6.86 -11.85 17.33
CA VAL A 337 -7.63 -12.31 18.50
C VAL A 337 -8.52 -13.51 18.13
N LEU A 338 -9.19 -13.44 16.98
CA LEU A 338 -10.06 -14.51 16.50
C LEU A 338 -9.29 -15.79 16.22
N CYS A 339 -8.18 -15.72 15.49
CA CYS A 339 -7.36 -16.89 15.16
C CYS A 339 -6.70 -17.48 16.40
N GLY A 340 -6.12 -16.65 17.28
CA GLY A 340 -5.53 -17.11 18.53
C GLY A 340 -6.55 -17.76 19.46
N GLY A 341 -7.77 -17.20 19.51
CA GLY A 341 -8.89 -17.79 20.27
C GLY A 341 -9.32 -19.15 19.70
N LEU A 342 -9.43 -19.26 18.37
CA LEU A 342 -9.77 -20.52 17.71
C LEU A 342 -8.69 -21.59 17.92
N GLU A 343 -7.43 -21.22 17.82
CA GLU A 343 -6.31 -22.13 18.05
C GLU A 343 -6.26 -22.61 19.49
N TYR A 344 -6.40 -21.72 20.46
CA TYR A 344 -6.46 -22.06 21.87
C TYR A 344 -7.65 -22.98 22.17
N PHE A 345 -8.84 -22.65 21.68
CA PHE A 345 -10.05 -23.44 21.91
C PHE A 345 -9.94 -24.84 21.27
N SER A 346 -9.45 -24.93 20.04
CA SER A 346 -9.27 -26.21 19.36
C SER A 346 -8.24 -27.09 20.04
N SER A 347 -7.13 -26.53 20.50
CA SER A 347 -6.10 -27.23 21.27
C SER A 347 -6.65 -27.74 22.60
N TRP A 348 -7.35 -26.88 23.35
CA TRP A 348 -7.99 -27.26 24.60
C TRP A 348 -9.05 -28.36 24.42
N TYR A 349 -9.89 -28.26 23.37
CA TYR A 349 -10.90 -29.26 23.06
C TYR A 349 -10.28 -30.62 22.71
N LEU A 350 -9.23 -30.63 21.87
CA LEU A 350 -8.52 -31.86 21.50
C LEU A 350 -7.83 -32.50 22.70
N GLU A 351 -7.20 -31.72 23.56
CA GLU A 351 -6.59 -32.21 24.79
C GLU A 351 -7.61 -32.89 25.69
N LYS A 352 -8.78 -32.28 25.88
CA LYS A 352 -9.86 -32.79 26.74
C LYS A 352 -10.55 -34.02 26.16
N THR A 353 -10.68 -34.13 24.84
CA THR A 353 -11.41 -35.23 24.17
C THR A 353 -10.52 -36.41 23.80
N HIS A 354 -9.25 -36.18 23.50
CA HIS A 354 -8.31 -37.20 23.01
C HIS A 354 -7.13 -37.46 23.97
N GLY A 355 -7.14 -36.95 25.18
CA GLY A 355 -6.16 -37.20 26.21
C GLY A 355 -4.74 -36.77 25.85
N GLY A 356 -4.59 -35.72 25.03
CA GLY A 356 -3.30 -35.17 24.65
C GLY A 356 -2.50 -36.00 23.64
N GLN A 357 -3.05 -37.06 23.08
CA GLN A 357 -2.43 -37.77 21.97
C GLN A 357 -2.55 -36.98 20.68
N ARG A 358 -1.38 -36.54 20.18
CA ARG A 358 -1.23 -35.85 18.88
C ARG A 358 -1.16 -36.86 17.75
#